data_8c91481ebb6b9d14b9ef22feca9d3b33
#
_entry.id   8c91481ebb6b9d14b9ef22feca9d3b33
#
_cell.length_a   1.000
_cell.length_b   1.000
_cell.length_c   1.000
_cell.angle_alpha   90.00
_cell.angle_beta   90.00
_cell.angle_gamma   90.00
#
_symmetry.space_group_name_H-M   'P 1'
#
loop_
_entity.id
_entity.type
_entity.pdbx_description
1 polymer ?
#
loop_
_entity_poly.entity_id
_entity_poly.type
_entity_poly.pdbx_seq_one_letter_code
_entity_poly.pdbx_strand_id
1 'polypeptide(L)'
;FYGQYTRTMSFFSNSELASSKIPSKKELEILNPLKGQVPPEVFTKNYLPPSTDGTGRIRKQLRQARGLLKQAGWSVKNGKLLNVKGVPFEFEILLISPAFERIVLPFARNLKRLGIEVSVRTVDTAQYRRRLDGFDFDMVVSTFGQSLSPGNEQRAFWGSDAAARQGSRNLVGIKNPAIDKLVDLIISAPDRQSLITRTRALDRVLLWNHFVIPQWHLRNFRVAYWDKFGRPAKTPK
;
A
#
# COMPACT_ATOMS: atom_id res chain seq x y z
N PHE A 1 11.49 -4.32 -15.93
CA PHE A 1 10.45 -3.41 -16.49
C PHE A 1 11.04 -2.30 -17.38
N TYR A 2 12.34 -2.36 -17.72
CA TYR A 2 12.99 -1.47 -18.71
C TYR A 2 12.76 0.03 -18.47
N GLY A 3 12.65 0.46 -17.20
CA GLY A 3 12.45 1.88 -16.84
C GLY A 3 11.07 2.46 -17.16
N GLN A 4 10.11 1.64 -17.58
CA GLN A 4 8.77 2.10 -17.98
C GLN A 4 7.84 2.44 -16.81
N TYR A 5 8.18 2.01 -15.62
CA TYR A 5 7.34 2.18 -14.42
C TYR A 5 8.03 3.03 -13.39
N THR A 6 7.23 3.74 -12.63
CA THR A 6 7.69 4.54 -11.48
C THR A 6 7.35 3.80 -10.19
N ARG A 7 8.29 3.75 -9.24
CA ARG A 7 8.01 3.21 -7.91
C ARG A 7 6.93 4.02 -7.22
N THR A 8 5.91 3.34 -6.69
CA THR A 8 4.86 4.00 -5.92
C THR A 8 5.39 4.39 -4.55
N MET A 9 5.19 5.64 -4.15
CA MET A 9 5.69 6.21 -2.90
C MET A 9 4.56 6.70 -1.99
N SER A 10 3.32 6.73 -2.49
CA SER A 10 2.14 7.27 -1.83
C SER A 10 0.90 6.59 -2.39
N PHE A 11 -0.17 6.48 -1.60
CA PHE A 11 -1.48 6.05 -2.10
C PHE A 11 -2.07 7.03 -3.12
N PHE A 12 -1.61 8.28 -3.09
CA PHE A 12 -2.02 9.36 -3.99
C PHE A 12 -0.88 9.77 -4.95
N SER A 13 0.02 8.84 -5.27
CA SER A 13 1.13 9.09 -6.20
C SER A 13 0.68 9.73 -7.51
N ASN A 14 1.55 10.56 -8.10
CA ASN A 14 1.31 11.30 -9.34
C ASN A 14 0.23 12.41 -9.19
N SER A 15 0.01 12.89 -7.97
CA SER A 15 -0.89 14.02 -7.71
C SER A 15 -0.34 14.91 -6.59
N GLU A 16 -0.90 16.11 -6.45
CA GLU A 16 -0.59 17.04 -5.37
C GLU A 16 -1.08 16.56 -3.98
N LEU A 17 -1.91 15.52 -3.97
CA LEU A 17 -2.45 14.89 -2.75
C LEU A 17 -1.44 13.97 -2.06
N ALA A 18 -0.39 13.57 -2.76
CA ALA A 18 0.65 12.72 -2.21
C ALA A 18 1.42 13.42 -1.09
N SER A 19 1.62 12.75 0.03
CA SER A 19 2.50 13.21 1.09
C SER A 19 3.96 13.15 0.64
N SER A 20 4.76 14.10 1.07
CA SER A 20 6.19 14.18 0.77
C SER A 20 6.95 14.86 1.90
N LYS A 21 8.26 14.60 2.00
CA LYS A 21 9.12 15.18 3.05
C LYS A 21 8.54 14.93 4.46
N ILE A 22 8.90 15.77 5.43
CA ILE A 22 8.28 15.82 6.76
C ILE A 22 6.94 16.56 6.68
N PRO A 23 6.01 16.35 7.63
CA PRO A 23 4.72 17.03 7.63
C PRO A 23 4.87 18.55 7.76
N SER A 24 4.05 19.29 7.04
CA SER A 24 3.92 20.74 7.19
C SER A 24 3.24 21.13 8.51
N LYS A 25 3.32 22.40 8.90
CA LYS A 25 2.61 22.91 10.09
C LYS A 25 1.11 22.58 10.05
N LYS A 26 0.45 22.80 8.91
CA LYS A 26 -0.97 22.51 8.72
C LYS A 26 -1.29 21.00 8.82
N GLU A 27 -0.42 20.14 8.32
CA GLU A 27 -0.57 18.69 8.51
C GLU A 27 -0.39 18.30 9.98
N LEU A 28 0.56 18.93 10.69
CA LEU A 28 0.80 18.70 12.12
C LEU A 28 -0.40 19.14 12.99
N GLU A 29 -1.10 20.21 12.64
CA GLU A 29 -2.32 20.64 13.31
C GLU A 29 -3.41 19.55 13.30
N ILE A 30 -3.51 18.82 12.18
CA ILE A 30 -4.42 17.68 12.00
C ILE A 30 -3.91 16.44 12.75
N LEU A 31 -2.62 16.18 12.70
CA LEU A 31 -2.03 14.95 13.21
C LEU A 31 -1.77 14.97 14.72
N ASN A 32 -1.46 16.15 15.32
CA ASN A 32 -1.15 16.25 16.74
C ASN A 32 -2.23 15.70 17.68
N PRO A 33 -3.54 15.92 17.44
CA PRO A 33 -4.59 15.30 18.25
C PRO A 33 -4.63 13.76 18.18
N LEU A 34 -3.90 13.15 17.21
CA LEU A 34 -3.85 11.70 16.99
C LEU A 34 -2.55 11.07 17.53
N LYS A 35 -1.72 11.84 18.26
CA LYS A 35 -0.51 11.30 18.91
C LYS A 35 -0.88 10.11 19.81
N GLY A 36 -0.06 9.05 19.73
CA GLY A 36 -0.30 7.79 20.44
C GLY A 36 -1.28 6.84 19.74
N GLN A 37 -2.03 7.30 18.74
CA GLN A 37 -2.94 6.48 17.94
C GLN A 37 -2.39 6.14 16.55
N VAL A 38 -1.32 6.83 16.14
CA VAL A 38 -0.63 6.64 14.86
C VAL A 38 0.88 6.46 15.09
N PRO A 39 1.62 5.86 14.14
CA PRO A 39 3.06 5.67 14.27
C PRO A 39 3.81 7.00 14.51
N PRO A 40 4.78 7.05 15.42
CA PRO A 40 5.48 8.29 15.77
C PRO A 40 6.30 8.86 14.60
N GLU A 41 6.71 8.04 13.65
CA GLU A 41 7.42 8.45 12.44
C GLU A 41 6.61 9.41 11.57
N VAL A 42 5.28 9.35 11.63
CA VAL A 42 4.35 10.26 10.92
C VAL A 42 4.69 11.72 11.16
N PHE A 43 5.17 12.05 12.36
CA PHE A 43 5.44 13.42 12.79
C PHE A 43 6.84 13.95 12.41
N THR A 44 7.80 13.06 12.21
CA THR A 44 9.21 13.44 12.20
C THR A 44 10.00 12.92 11.00
N LYS A 45 9.47 11.93 10.26
CA LYS A 45 10.21 11.28 9.18
C LYS A 45 9.52 11.41 7.83
N ASN A 46 10.31 11.48 6.78
CA ASN A 46 9.82 11.27 5.42
C ASN A 46 9.70 9.78 5.16
N TYR A 47 8.54 9.32 4.69
CA TYR A 47 8.37 7.94 4.29
C TYR A 47 9.13 7.65 2.98
N LEU A 48 10.01 6.67 3.02
CA LEU A 48 10.72 6.17 1.87
C LEU A 48 10.72 4.64 1.92
N PRO A 49 10.07 3.97 0.98
CA PRO A 49 10.12 2.51 0.93
C PRO A 49 11.55 2.04 0.63
N PRO A 50 11.94 0.85 1.12
CA PRO A 50 13.24 0.28 0.82
C PRO A 50 13.49 0.23 -0.69
N SER A 51 14.70 0.59 -1.10
CA SER A 51 15.13 0.60 -2.50
C SER A 51 16.34 -0.31 -2.71
N THR A 52 16.55 -0.71 -3.96
CA THR A 52 17.73 -1.44 -4.43
C THR A 52 18.34 -0.72 -5.62
N ASP A 53 19.56 -1.10 -5.96
CA ASP A 53 20.28 -0.59 -7.14
C ASP A 53 19.86 -1.27 -8.47
N GLY A 54 18.87 -2.16 -8.42
CA GLY A 54 18.40 -2.89 -9.60
C GLY A 54 19.28 -4.06 -10.04
N THR A 55 20.43 -4.30 -9.41
CA THR A 55 21.35 -5.40 -9.77
C THR A 55 20.90 -6.77 -9.30
N GLY A 56 19.84 -6.84 -8.48
CA GLY A 56 19.39 -8.06 -7.80
C GLY A 56 20.24 -8.45 -6.57
N ARG A 57 21.26 -7.67 -6.23
CA ARG A 57 22.09 -7.86 -5.03
C ARG A 57 21.39 -7.26 -3.81
N ILE A 58 20.62 -8.06 -3.09
CA ILE A 58 19.78 -7.60 -1.95
C ILE A 58 20.32 -8.06 -0.58
N ARG A 59 21.60 -8.43 -0.48
CA ARG A 59 22.18 -8.94 0.78
C ARG A 59 22.04 -7.94 1.95
N LYS A 60 22.22 -6.64 1.68
CA LYS A 60 22.03 -5.57 2.68
C LYS A 60 20.59 -5.52 3.18
N GLN A 61 19.63 -5.53 2.27
CA GLN A 61 18.20 -5.47 2.58
C GLN A 61 17.74 -6.72 3.36
N LEU A 62 18.20 -7.91 2.99
CA LEU A 62 17.91 -9.14 3.72
C LEU A 62 18.50 -9.12 5.14
N ARG A 63 19.69 -8.55 5.34
CA ARG A 63 20.28 -8.38 6.67
C ARG A 63 19.42 -7.46 7.54
N GLN A 64 18.99 -6.34 6.99
CA GLN A 64 18.09 -5.40 7.65
C GLN A 64 16.75 -6.07 8.02
N ALA A 65 16.12 -6.77 7.07
CA ALA A 65 14.89 -7.51 7.30
C ALA A 65 15.04 -8.55 8.42
N ARG A 66 16.15 -9.32 8.43
CA ARG A 66 16.45 -10.28 9.51
C ARG A 66 16.58 -9.59 10.86
N GLY A 67 17.18 -8.41 10.91
CA GLY A 67 17.29 -7.61 12.14
C GLY A 67 15.91 -7.19 12.67
N LEU A 68 15.04 -6.70 11.80
CA LEU A 68 13.67 -6.31 12.16
C LEU A 68 12.82 -7.52 12.60
N LEU A 69 12.92 -8.64 11.90
CA LEU A 69 12.24 -9.88 12.30
C LEU A 69 12.68 -10.36 13.68
N LYS A 70 14.00 -10.29 13.97
CA LYS A 70 14.53 -10.61 15.29
C LYS A 70 13.98 -9.69 16.38
N GLN A 71 13.92 -8.38 16.13
CA GLN A 71 13.32 -7.40 17.06
C GLN A 71 11.83 -7.68 17.30
N ALA A 72 11.12 -8.20 16.29
CA ALA A 72 9.73 -8.62 16.38
C ALA A 72 9.52 -10.00 17.02
N GLY A 73 10.57 -10.62 17.57
CA GLY A 73 10.50 -11.91 18.28
C GLY A 73 10.60 -13.15 17.39
N TRP A 74 11.00 -12.98 16.12
CA TRP A 74 11.18 -14.10 15.20
C TRP A 74 12.63 -14.57 15.14
N SER A 75 12.86 -15.87 15.04
CA SER A 75 14.19 -16.47 14.93
C SER A 75 14.22 -17.62 13.93
N VAL A 76 15.37 -17.78 13.25
CA VAL A 76 15.55 -18.89 12.30
C VAL A 76 16.07 -20.11 13.04
N LYS A 77 15.34 -21.24 12.94
CA LYS A 77 15.76 -22.55 13.43
C LYS A 77 15.54 -23.58 12.33
N ASN A 78 16.54 -24.40 12.04
CA ASN A 78 16.50 -25.43 10.98
C ASN A 78 15.99 -24.89 9.63
N GLY A 79 16.43 -23.68 9.25
CA GLY A 79 16.03 -23.05 7.99
C GLY A 79 14.63 -22.42 7.95
N LYS A 80 13.84 -22.54 9.02
CA LYS A 80 12.50 -21.95 9.14
C LYS A 80 12.50 -20.75 10.09
N LEU A 81 11.77 -19.69 9.76
CA LEU A 81 11.54 -18.54 10.62
C LEU A 81 10.41 -18.87 11.59
N LEU A 82 10.68 -18.92 12.88
CA LEU A 82 9.74 -19.29 13.91
C LEU A 82 9.52 -18.14 14.89
N ASN A 83 8.29 -18.00 15.39
CA ASN A 83 7.99 -17.10 16.50
C ASN A 83 8.42 -17.73 17.85
N VAL A 84 8.19 -17.01 18.94
CA VAL A 84 8.53 -17.47 20.31
C VAL A 84 7.81 -18.76 20.73
N LYS A 85 6.69 -19.10 20.11
CA LYS A 85 5.92 -20.33 20.35
C LYS A 85 6.34 -21.47 19.42
N GLY A 86 7.33 -21.28 18.54
CA GLY A 86 7.78 -22.29 17.58
C GLY A 86 6.89 -22.40 16.32
N VAL A 87 5.94 -21.47 16.11
CA VAL A 87 5.07 -21.46 14.92
C VAL A 87 5.84 -20.88 13.76
N PRO A 88 5.85 -21.53 12.57
CA PRO A 88 6.53 -21.00 11.39
C PRO A 88 5.83 -19.77 10.80
N PHE A 89 6.62 -18.90 10.16
CA PHE A 89 6.10 -17.80 9.38
C PHE A 89 5.84 -18.29 7.96
N GLU A 90 4.60 -18.56 7.68
CA GLU A 90 4.13 -19.02 6.37
C GLU A 90 2.85 -18.27 5.98
N PHE A 91 2.65 -18.05 4.68
CA PHE A 91 1.46 -17.42 4.14
C PHE A 91 1.27 -17.71 2.66
N GLU A 92 0.05 -17.50 2.16
CA GLU A 92 -0.32 -17.66 0.76
C GLU A 92 -0.41 -16.30 0.06
N ILE A 93 0.12 -16.22 -1.17
CA ILE A 93 -0.15 -15.10 -2.09
C ILE A 93 -1.16 -15.58 -3.12
N LEU A 94 -2.35 -15.00 -3.06
CA LEU A 94 -3.44 -15.31 -3.99
C LEU A 94 -3.35 -14.44 -5.24
N LEU A 95 -3.39 -15.07 -6.42
CA LEU A 95 -3.33 -14.42 -7.72
C LEU A 95 -4.54 -14.78 -8.58
N ILE A 96 -4.97 -13.81 -9.40
CA ILE A 96 -6.00 -14.00 -10.44
C ILE A 96 -5.39 -14.34 -11.81
N SER A 97 -4.11 -14.03 -12.01
CA SER A 97 -3.46 -14.16 -13.31
C SER A 97 -2.05 -14.69 -13.18
N PRO A 98 -1.66 -15.68 -14.02
CA PRO A 98 -0.29 -16.18 -14.09
C PRO A 98 0.74 -15.09 -14.47
N ALA A 99 0.30 -14.01 -15.10
CA ALA A 99 1.18 -12.90 -15.47
C ALA A 99 1.92 -12.27 -14.28
N PHE A 100 1.34 -12.34 -13.07
CA PHE A 100 1.96 -11.85 -11.85
C PHE A 100 2.94 -12.83 -11.20
N GLU A 101 2.92 -14.11 -11.56
CA GLU A 101 3.85 -15.12 -11.02
C GLU A 101 5.31 -14.74 -11.26
N ARG A 102 5.64 -14.16 -12.43
CA ARG A 102 6.99 -13.67 -12.75
C ARG A 102 7.51 -12.61 -11.77
N ILE A 103 6.62 -11.95 -11.04
CA ILE A 103 6.94 -10.92 -10.03
C ILE A 103 6.95 -11.53 -8.64
N VAL A 104 5.94 -12.31 -8.33
CA VAL A 104 5.70 -12.87 -7.00
C VAL A 104 6.68 -14.01 -6.68
N LEU A 105 7.01 -14.88 -7.64
CA LEU A 105 7.94 -15.99 -7.42
C LEU A 105 9.37 -15.53 -7.04
N PRO A 106 9.98 -14.50 -7.67
CA PRO A 106 11.24 -13.94 -7.18
C PRO A 106 11.13 -13.36 -5.76
N PHE A 107 10.01 -12.73 -5.42
CA PHE A 107 9.76 -12.23 -4.07
C PHE A 107 9.69 -13.38 -3.06
N ALA A 108 8.91 -14.42 -3.32
CA ALA A 108 8.83 -15.62 -2.50
C ALA A 108 10.20 -16.29 -2.29
N ARG A 109 11.02 -16.40 -3.35
CA ARG A 109 12.41 -16.90 -3.23
C ARG A 109 13.27 -16.03 -2.31
N ASN A 110 13.09 -14.72 -2.31
CA ASN A 110 13.82 -13.84 -1.40
C ASN A 110 13.34 -13.99 0.05
N LEU A 111 12.05 -14.19 0.28
CA LEU A 111 11.50 -14.46 1.61
C LEU A 111 11.98 -15.81 2.16
N LYS A 112 12.10 -16.83 1.33
CA LYS A 112 12.66 -18.13 1.70
C LYS A 112 14.09 -18.00 2.25
N ARG A 113 14.89 -17.05 1.77
CA ARG A 113 16.24 -16.76 2.32
C ARG A 113 16.20 -16.22 3.75
N LEU A 114 15.06 -15.75 4.22
CA LEU A 114 14.79 -15.34 5.60
C LEU A 114 14.18 -16.47 6.44
N GLY A 115 13.88 -17.60 5.82
CA GLY A 115 13.19 -18.73 6.46
C GLY A 115 11.65 -18.62 6.44
N ILE A 116 11.10 -17.67 5.68
CA ILE A 116 9.66 -17.49 5.50
C ILE A 116 9.20 -18.40 4.35
N GLU A 117 8.15 -19.17 4.58
CA GLU A 117 7.54 -20.03 3.56
C GLU A 117 6.36 -19.33 2.90
N VAL A 118 6.40 -19.23 1.58
CA VAL A 118 5.35 -18.55 0.80
C VAL A 118 4.83 -19.49 -0.27
N SER A 119 3.54 -19.81 -0.20
CA SER A 119 2.82 -20.45 -1.28
C SER A 119 2.25 -19.40 -2.24
N VAL A 120 2.27 -19.70 -3.54
CA VAL A 120 1.68 -18.84 -4.57
C VAL A 120 0.57 -19.62 -5.24
N ARG A 121 -0.64 -19.09 -5.17
CA ARG A 121 -1.83 -19.76 -5.71
C ARG A 121 -2.54 -18.89 -6.72
N THR A 122 -2.53 -19.32 -7.97
CA THR A 122 -3.30 -18.69 -9.04
C THR A 122 -4.62 -19.44 -9.20
N VAL A 123 -5.74 -18.71 -9.18
CA VAL A 123 -7.09 -19.27 -9.29
C VAL A 123 -7.87 -18.57 -10.41
N ASP A 124 -8.99 -19.14 -10.85
CA ASP A 124 -9.89 -18.50 -11.78
C ASP A 124 -10.57 -17.25 -11.19
N THR A 125 -11.16 -16.44 -12.07
CA THR A 125 -11.76 -15.14 -11.69
C THR A 125 -12.92 -15.31 -10.69
N ALA A 126 -13.74 -16.35 -10.83
CA ALA A 126 -14.89 -16.56 -9.95
C ALA A 126 -14.44 -16.97 -8.54
N GLN A 127 -13.47 -17.89 -8.45
CA GLN A 127 -12.87 -18.29 -7.19
C GLN A 127 -12.12 -17.13 -6.54
N TYR A 128 -11.34 -16.37 -7.31
CA TYR A 128 -10.63 -15.19 -6.81
C TYR A 128 -11.60 -14.18 -6.20
N ARG A 129 -12.71 -13.88 -6.89
CA ARG A 129 -13.71 -12.95 -6.41
C ARG A 129 -14.36 -13.41 -5.10
N ARG A 130 -14.78 -14.68 -5.03
CA ARG A 130 -15.36 -15.23 -3.80
C ARG A 130 -14.41 -15.13 -2.61
N ARG A 131 -13.12 -15.45 -2.83
CA ARG A 131 -12.10 -15.38 -1.78
C ARG A 131 -11.86 -13.94 -1.33
N LEU A 132 -11.79 -12.98 -2.27
CA LEU A 132 -11.69 -11.56 -1.92
C LEU A 132 -12.89 -11.07 -1.13
N ASP A 133 -14.11 -11.38 -1.58
CA ASP A 133 -15.33 -10.94 -0.92
C ASP A 133 -15.46 -11.52 0.49
N GLY A 134 -14.95 -12.72 0.72
CA GLY A 134 -14.90 -13.39 2.04
C GLY A 134 -13.65 -13.08 2.86
N PHE A 135 -12.72 -12.26 2.37
CA PHE A 135 -11.40 -12.00 2.98
C PHE A 135 -10.57 -13.26 3.24
N ASP A 136 -10.79 -14.33 2.43
CA ASP A 136 -10.06 -15.60 2.49
C ASP A 136 -8.74 -15.52 1.72
N PHE A 137 -7.78 -14.78 2.26
CA PHE A 137 -6.42 -14.62 1.71
C PHE A 137 -5.48 -14.04 2.77
N ASP A 138 -4.18 -14.33 2.65
CA ASP A 138 -3.15 -13.68 3.46
C ASP A 138 -2.57 -12.47 2.71
N MET A 139 -2.29 -12.61 1.42
CA MET A 139 -1.76 -11.53 0.59
C MET A 139 -2.34 -11.60 -0.82
N VAL A 140 -2.68 -10.43 -1.36
CA VAL A 140 -3.19 -10.26 -2.74
C VAL A 140 -2.51 -9.10 -3.43
N VAL A 141 -2.52 -9.10 -4.75
CA VAL A 141 -2.14 -7.94 -5.56
C VAL A 141 -3.38 -7.09 -5.81
N SER A 142 -3.34 -5.83 -5.39
CA SER A 142 -4.47 -4.92 -5.54
C SER A 142 -4.05 -3.55 -6.07
N THR A 143 -5.03 -2.77 -6.49
CA THR A 143 -4.88 -1.40 -6.96
C THR A 143 -5.85 -0.49 -6.21
N PHE A 144 -5.34 0.60 -5.67
CA PHE A 144 -6.13 1.64 -5.01
C PHE A 144 -6.21 2.85 -5.95
N GLY A 145 -7.21 2.84 -6.83
CA GLY A 145 -7.47 3.97 -7.73
C GLY A 145 -7.95 5.19 -6.94
N GLN A 146 -7.24 6.32 -7.09
CA GLN A 146 -7.56 7.57 -6.41
C GLN A 146 -7.93 8.64 -7.42
N SER A 147 -8.97 9.42 -7.11
CA SER A 147 -9.33 10.63 -7.87
C SER A 147 -8.50 11.83 -7.40
N LEU A 148 -8.53 12.91 -8.17
CA LEU A 148 -7.97 14.20 -7.73
C LEU A 148 -8.86 14.91 -6.69
N SER A 149 -10.06 14.39 -6.45
CA SER A 149 -11.01 14.90 -5.44
C SER A 149 -11.54 13.74 -4.61
N PRO A 150 -10.69 13.16 -3.72
CA PRO A 150 -11.11 12.08 -2.84
C PRO A 150 -12.23 12.52 -1.90
N GLY A 151 -13.19 11.61 -1.64
CA GLY A 151 -14.38 11.86 -0.84
C GLY A 151 -14.88 10.60 -0.15
N ASN A 152 -16.19 10.30 -0.27
CA ASN A 152 -16.85 9.19 0.43
C ASN A 152 -16.26 7.80 0.11
N GLU A 153 -15.64 7.60 -1.06
CA GLU A 153 -15.00 6.34 -1.41
C GLU A 153 -13.85 5.98 -0.46
N GLN A 154 -13.28 6.96 0.24
CA GLN A 154 -12.21 6.71 1.22
C GLN A 154 -12.71 5.86 2.40
N ARG A 155 -13.99 5.99 2.77
CA ARG A 155 -14.60 5.09 3.77
C ARG A 155 -14.62 3.64 3.33
N ALA A 156 -14.84 3.41 2.04
CA ALA A 156 -14.85 2.05 1.50
C ALA A 156 -13.45 1.42 1.47
N PHE A 157 -12.39 2.22 1.32
CA PHE A 157 -11.00 1.72 1.31
C PHE A 157 -10.40 1.56 2.72
N TRP A 158 -10.67 2.52 3.62
CA TRP A 158 -9.91 2.66 4.86
C TRP A 158 -10.75 2.66 6.13
N GLY A 159 -12.09 2.82 6.02
CA GLY A 159 -12.98 2.95 7.17
C GLY A 159 -13.14 1.65 7.95
N SER A 160 -13.19 1.76 9.28
CA SER A 160 -13.34 0.63 10.20
C SER A 160 -14.58 -0.20 9.93
N ASP A 161 -15.71 0.44 9.59
CA ASP A 161 -16.98 -0.24 9.28
C ASP A 161 -16.88 -1.12 8.01
N ALA A 162 -15.99 -0.78 7.09
CA ALA A 162 -15.77 -1.55 5.87
C ALA A 162 -14.94 -2.81 6.13
N ALA A 163 -14.14 -2.87 7.18
CA ALA A 163 -13.16 -3.93 7.44
C ALA A 163 -13.77 -5.32 7.64
N ALA A 164 -15.01 -5.40 8.12
CA ALA A 164 -15.71 -6.67 8.35
C ALA A 164 -16.88 -6.88 7.39
N ARG A 165 -17.14 -5.92 6.49
CA ARG A 165 -18.26 -6.01 5.54
C ARG A 165 -17.83 -6.80 4.31
N GLN A 166 -18.46 -7.94 4.09
CA GLN A 166 -18.21 -8.81 2.94
C GLN A 166 -18.27 -8.02 1.62
N GLY A 167 -17.32 -8.27 0.73
CA GLY A 167 -17.21 -7.59 -0.56
C GLY A 167 -16.80 -6.12 -0.49
N SER A 168 -16.37 -5.63 0.68
CA SER A 168 -15.86 -4.26 0.82
C SER A 168 -14.49 -4.11 0.13
N ARG A 169 -14.10 -2.86 -0.09
CA ARG A 169 -12.80 -2.51 -0.68
C ARG A 169 -11.69 -2.34 0.37
N ASN A 170 -12.00 -2.44 1.66
CA ASN A 170 -11.01 -2.43 2.74
C ASN A 170 -10.35 -3.82 2.87
N LEU A 171 -9.64 -4.23 1.82
CA LEU A 171 -8.99 -5.54 1.72
C LEU A 171 -7.88 -5.72 2.75
N VAL A 172 -7.39 -4.65 3.33
CA VAL A 172 -6.35 -4.67 4.37
C VAL A 172 -6.93 -4.97 5.76
N GLY A 173 -8.25 -4.78 5.93
CA GLY A 173 -8.92 -4.97 7.21
C GLY A 173 -8.61 -3.87 8.22
N ILE A 174 -8.40 -2.63 7.75
CA ILE A 174 -8.07 -1.48 8.61
C ILE A 174 -9.23 -1.20 9.57
N LYS A 175 -8.93 -1.22 10.87
CA LYS A 175 -9.82 -0.80 11.97
C LYS A 175 -9.04 0.15 12.87
N ASN A 176 -9.08 1.44 12.54
CA ASN A 176 -8.32 2.44 13.28
C ASN A 176 -9.11 3.76 13.38
N PRO A 177 -9.57 4.15 14.58
CA PRO A 177 -10.34 5.39 14.78
C PRO A 177 -9.61 6.66 14.34
N ALA A 178 -8.29 6.69 14.36
CA ALA A 178 -7.53 7.84 13.86
C ALA A 178 -7.62 7.94 12.33
N ILE A 179 -7.64 6.82 11.62
CA ILE A 179 -7.86 6.78 10.18
C ILE A 179 -9.29 7.18 9.85
N ASP A 180 -10.28 6.71 10.60
CA ASP A 180 -11.69 7.10 10.42
C ASP A 180 -11.86 8.62 10.53
N LYS A 181 -11.27 9.25 11.56
CA LYS A 181 -11.25 10.71 11.69
C LYS A 181 -10.61 11.43 10.51
N LEU A 182 -9.49 10.92 10.01
CA LEU A 182 -8.82 11.53 8.86
C LEU A 182 -9.66 11.41 7.59
N VAL A 183 -10.36 10.29 7.41
CA VAL A 183 -11.30 10.09 6.30
C VAL A 183 -12.46 11.08 6.41
N ASP A 184 -13.06 11.26 7.59
CA ASP A 184 -14.14 12.22 7.82
C ASP A 184 -13.69 13.68 7.55
N LEU A 185 -12.47 14.02 7.94
CA LEU A 185 -11.88 15.32 7.61
C LEU A 185 -11.73 15.54 6.10
N ILE A 186 -11.34 14.52 5.34
CA ILE A 186 -11.25 14.60 3.88
C ILE A 186 -12.63 14.87 3.29
N ILE A 187 -13.64 14.10 3.69
CA ILE A 187 -15.01 14.19 3.17
C ILE A 187 -15.62 15.58 3.45
N SER A 188 -15.30 16.13 4.61
CA SER A 188 -15.79 17.46 5.05
C SER A 188 -14.86 18.61 4.67
N ALA A 189 -13.93 18.43 3.73
CA ALA A 189 -12.99 19.48 3.34
C ALA A 189 -13.73 20.66 2.67
N PRO A 190 -13.62 21.89 3.21
CA PRO A 190 -14.38 23.04 2.70
C PRO A 190 -13.83 23.60 1.38
N ASP A 191 -12.56 23.34 1.10
CA ASP A 191 -11.84 23.89 -0.06
C ASP A 191 -10.71 22.97 -0.50
N ARG A 192 -10.12 23.26 -1.67
CA ARG A 192 -9.06 22.47 -2.28
C ARG A 192 -7.81 22.38 -1.40
N GLN A 193 -7.39 23.47 -0.78
CA GLN A 193 -6.18 23.49 0.03
C GLN A 193 -6.33 22.64 1.31
N SER A 194 -7.50 22.70 1.92
CA SER A 194 -7.86 21.84 3.06
C SER A 194 -7.90 20.37 2.64
N LEU A 195 -8.50 20.07 1.49
CA LEU A 195 -8.53 18.70 0.94
C LEU A 195 -7.12 18.14 0.75
N ILE A 196 -6.22 18.91 0.13
CA ILE A 196 -4.81 18.51 -0.06
C ILE A 196 -4.14 18.21 1.29
N THR A 197 -4.27 19.13 2.25
CA THR A 197 -3.61 18.99 3.56
C THR A 197 -4.13 17.76 4.32
N ARG A 198 -5.44 17.56 4.33
CA ARG A 198 -6.09 16.43 5.00
C ARG A 198 -5.76 15.10 4.34
N THR A 199 -5.72 15.06 3.01
CA THR A 199 -5.35 13.86 2.26
C THR A 199 -3.89 13.49 2.50
N ARG A 200 -2.97 14.46 2.54
CA ARG A 200 -1.56 14.22 2.88
C ARG A 200 -1.39 13.68 4.29
N ALA A 201 -2.17 14.17 5.25
CA ALA A 201 -2.16 13.65 6.61
C ALA A 201 -2.59 12.17 6.66
N LEU A 202 -3.67 11.82 5.95
CA LEU A 202 -4.12 10.43 5.82
C LEU A 202 -3.06 9.56 5.13
N ASP A 203 -2.51 10.00 4.01
CA ASP A 203 -1.50 9.27 3.24
C ASP A 203 -0.28 8.91 4.11
N ARG A 204 0.21 9.85 4.94
CA ARG A 204 1.30 9.59 5.89
C ARG A 204 0.96 8.49 6.87
N VAL A 205 -0.23 8.54 7.44
CA VAL A 205 -0.67 7.55 8.42
C VAL A 205 -0.79 6.17 7.77
N LEU A 206 -1.37 6.09 6.58
CA LEU A 206 -1.48 4.83 5.83
C LEU A 206 -0.10 4.25 5.49
N LEU A 207 0.83 5.08 5.03
CA LEU A 207 2.19 4.66 4.66
C LEU A 207 2.99 4.13 5.85
N TRP A 208 3.00 4.84 6.97
CA TRP A 208 3.76 4.45 8.16
C TRP A 208 3.16 3.29 8.95
N ASN A 209 1.90 2.93 8.68
CA ASN A 209 1.32 1.68 9.19
C ASN A 209 1.74 0.45 8.37
N HIS A 210 2.43 0.61 7.24
CA HIS A 210 2.91 -0.49 6.40
C HIS A 210 1.84 -1.50 5.98
N PHE A 211 0.61 -1.04 5.78
CA PHE A 211 -0.52 -1.89 5.38
C PHE A 211 -0.33 -2.58 4.03
N VAL A 212 0.49 -1.98 3.15
CA VAL A 212 0.77 -2.52 1.83
C VAL A 212 2.26 -2.47 1.53
N ILE A 213 2.70 -3.32 0.60
CA ILE A 213 4.01 -3.23 -0.03
C ILE A 213 3.85 -2.43 -1.32
N PRO A 214 4.24 -1.14 -1.37
CA PRO A 214 4.07 -0.33 -2.58
C PRO A 214 4.84 -0.93 -3.75
N GLN A 215 4.18 -1.02 -4.90
CA GLN A 215 4.76 -1.59 -6.10
C GLN A 215 5.15 -0.49 -7.09
N TRP A 216 4.44 -0.36 -8.20
CA TRP A 216 4.73 0.60 -9.25
C TRP A 216 3.45 1.13 -9.89
N HIS A 217 3.59 2.24 -10.62
CA HIS A 217 2.54 2.80 -11.46
C HIS A 217 3.10 3.38 -12.76
N LEU A 218 2.22 3.62 -13.71
CA LEU A 218 2.50 4.43 -14.89
C LEU A 218 2.10 5.88 -14.62
N ARG A 219 2.96 6.84 -15.00
CA ARG A 219 2.67 8.27 -14.82
C ARG A 219 1.69 8.81 -15.86
N ASN A 220 1.57 8.15 -17.00
CA ASN A 220 0.75 8.56 -18.12
C ASN A 220 -0.11 7.40 -18.60
N PHE A 221 -1.32 7.69 -18.99
CA PHE A 221 -2.15 6.75 -19.74
C PHE A 221 -1.66 6.70 -21.19
N ARG A 222 -1.45 5.49 -21.71
CA ARG A 222 -1.15 5.26 -23.13
C ARG A 222 -2.46 5.05 -23.86
N VAL A 223 -2.80 5.95 -24.78
CA VAL A 223 -4.05 5.90 -25.53
C VAL A 223 -3.70 5.75 -27.01
N ALA A 224 -4.23 4.71 -27.65
CA ALA A 224 -4.28 4.61 -29.10
C ALA A 224 -5.70 4.98 -29.53
N TYR A 225 -5.83 5.89 -30.51
CA TYR A 225 -7.13 6.30 -31.03
C TYR A 225 -7.02 6.60 -32.51
N TRP A 226 -8.15 6.48 -33.22
CA TRP A 226 -8.24 6.89 -34.60
C TRP A 226 -8.27 8.42 -34.66
N ASP A 227 -7.42 9.05 -35.48
CA ASP A 227 -7.39 10.51 -35.63
C ASP A 227 -8.58 11.01 -36.47
N LYS A 228 -9.80 10.76 -35.97
CA LYS A 228 -11.08 11.13 -36.55
C LYS A 228 -11.72 12.35 -35.87
N PHE A 229 -11.16 12.79 -34.74
CA PHE A 229 -11.77 13.82 -33.89
C PHE A 229 -10.86 15.03 -33.79
N GLY A 230 -11.45 16.22 -34.04
CA GLY A 230 -10.77 17.48 -33.79
C GLY A 230 -10.49 17.65 -32.29
N ARG A 231 -9.38 18.31 -31.96
CA ARG A 231 -9.04 18.66 -30.57
C ARG A 231 -9.13 20.16 -30.39
N PRO A 232 -9.63 20.66 -29.27
CA PRO A 232 -9.57 22.07 -28.93
C PRO A 232 -8.09 22.49 -28.79
N ALA A 233 -7.78 23.72 -29.25
CA ALA A 233 -6.43 24.29 -29.13
C ALA A 233 -5.93 24.40 -27.68
N LYS A 234 -6.87 24.54 -26.73
CA LYS A 234 -6.59 24.46 -25.27
C LYS A 234 -7.28 23.24 -24.69
N THR A 235 -6.50 22.37 -24.10
CA THR A 235 -7.02 21.26 -23.27
C THR A 235 -7.58 21.83 -21.96
N PRO A 236 -8.78 21.42 -21.52
CA PRO A 236 -9.27 21.76 -20.18
C PRO A 236 -8.26 21.34 -19.12
N LYS A 237 -8.05 22.19 -18.13
CA LYS A 237 -7.20 21.87 -16.96
C LYS A 237 -7.92 20.94 -15.99
#